data_c15947521b8b5dd79c585ba6d4a4c943
#
_entry.id   c15947521b8b5dd79c585ba6d4a4c943
#
_cell.length_a   1.000
_cell.length_b   1.000
_cell.length_c   1.000
_cell.angle_alpha   90.00
_cell.angle_beta   90.00
_cell.angle_gamma   90.00
#
_symmetry.space_group_name_H-M   'P 1'
#
loop_
_entity.id
_entity.type
_entity.pdbx_description
1 polymer ?
#
loop_
_entity_poly.entity_id
_entity_poly.type
_entity_poly.pdbx_seq_one_letter_code
_entity_poly.pdbx_strand_id
1 'polypeptide(L)'
;LNSCIHCGISFDFYKEGFLFIESKQIQQHITSAYQLMNDHVAFAPYSSLDMVEDELIRLNHSTDIKMGLSRTKRLERVIDIQTFKLRFYEKDTVNFIQHGQMVSHLQPIINLHSKEVYGYESLLRTKDSDVTFSPMKLFDIAAKTGLHSLLDQRAREEAIKVRQGNVPVGTKSFINFLPSTIYNPDFCLQHTFKLVEKYQVNPEDLVFEVVETEKIVDIGHLKKVLDRYKKEGIKVALDDVGSGFSTLDMLELLKPDYVKIDRSYISNCDQDQSKLDFLKEANERAHALGIITLAEGIERIEEAQVCKSLGYDLGQGYLFGKPSKTTKSSVTVTSP
;
A
#
# COMPACT_ATOMS: atom_id res chain seq x y z
N LEU A 1 17.98 2.62 13.77
CA LEU A 1 16.53 2.52 13.60
C LEU A 1 16.05 1.32 14.42
N ASN A 2 15.40 1.57 15.58
CA ASN A 2 14.71 0.52 16.31
C ASN A 2 13.53 0.07 15.44
N SER A 3 13.69 -1.04 14.73
CA SER A 3 12.60 -1.62 13.95
C SER A 3 11.50 -2.06 14.92
N CYS A 4 10.32 -1.48 14.78
CA CYS A 4 9.13 -1.92 15.48
C CYS A 4 8.91 -3.41 15.18
N ILE A 5 8.57 -4.22 16.18
CA ILE A 5 8.27 -5.66 16.02
C ILE A 5 7.17 -5.87 14.95
N HIS A 6 6.27 -4.90 14.81
CA HIS A 6 5.16 -4.94 13.85
C HIS A 6 5.52 -4.45 12.43
N CYS A 7 6.67 -3.77 12.23
CA CYS A 7 7.09 -3.30 10.89
C CYS A 7 7.66 -4.38 9.99
N GLY A 8 7.58 -5.64 10.42
CA GLY A 8 8.10 -6.79 9.71
C GLY A 8 9.55 -7.09 10.02
N ILE A 9 9.87 -8.38 10.03
CA ILE A 9 11.23 -8.88 10.20
C ILE A 9 11.80 -9.10 8.80
N SER A 10 12.76 -8.29 8.38
CA SER A 10 13.49 -8.48 7.13
C SER A 10 14.76 -9.28 7.37
N PHE A 11 15.09 -10.20 6.47
CA PHE A 11 16.39 -10.85 6.33
C PHE A 11 16.58 -11.31 4.88
N ASP A 12 17.85 -11.47 4.48
CA ASP A 12 18.20 -11.86 3.13
C ASP A 12 18.40 -13.36 3.02
N PHE A 13 18.15 -13.91 1.83
CA PHE A 13 18.52 -15.28 1.48
C PHE A 13 19.94 -15.27 0.93
N TYR A 14 20.91 -15.54 1.79
CA TYR A 14 22.32 -15.63 1.42
C TYR A 14 22.60 -16.94 0.68
N LYS A 15 23.55 -16.95 -0.27
CA LYS A 15 23.96 -18.17 -0.98
C LYS A 15 24.57 -19.20 -0.04
N GLU A 16 25.25 -18.74 1.01
CA GLU A 16 25.89 -19.54 2.05
C GLU A 16 25.80 -18.83 3.40
N GLY A 17 25.86 -19.56 4.49
CA GLY A 17 25.78 -18.99 5.83
C GLY A 17 25.37 -20.02 6.88
N PHE A 18 24.57 -19.58 7.84
CA PHE A 18 24.04 -20.38 8.93
C PHE A 18 22.51 -20.34 8.96
N LEU A 19 21.91 -21.51 8.97
CA LEU A 19 20.49 -21.71 9.18
C LEU A 19 20.25 -21.92 10.66
N PHE A 20 19.35 -21.14 11.24
CA PHE A 20 18.93 -21.23 12.64
C PHE A 20 17.55 -21.82 12.76
N ILE A 21 17.36 -22.67 13.77
CA ILE A 21 16.07 -23.21 14.18
C ILE A 21 15.87 -22.87 15.65
N GLU A 22 14.67 -22.35 15.98
CA GLU A 22 14.20 -22.13 17.34
C GLU A 22 12.95 -22.97 17.58
N SER A 23 12.93 -23.77 18.66
CA SER A 23 11.78 -24.56 19.11
C SER A 23 11.91 -24.87 20.59
N LYS A 24 10.76 -25.02 21.28
CA LYS A 24 10.73 -25.51 22.66
C LYS A 24 11.17 -27.00 22.78
N GLN A 25 11.05 -27.74 21.68
CA GLN A 25 11.42 -29.16 21.59
C GLN A 25 12.55 -29.38 20.59
N ILE A 26 13.56 -28.51 20.61
CA ILE A 26 14.62 -28.42 19.61
C ILE A 26 15.27 -29.77 19.30
N GLN A 27 15.45 -30.66 20.28
CA GLN A 27 16.06 -31.98 20.11
C GLN A 27 15.31 -32.89 19.13
N GLN A 28 14.01 -32.68 18.95
CA GLN A 28 13.21 -33.47 18.01
C GLN A 28 13.37 -33.01 16.56
N HIS A 29 13.94 -31.83 16.35
CA HIS A 29 13.98 -31.17 15.06
C HIS A 29 15.39 -31.09 14.45
N ILE A 30 16.43 -31.35 15.24
CA ILE A 30 17.82 -31.24 14.79
C ILE A 30 18.41 -32.59 14.41
N THR A 31 19.41 -32.57 13.52
CA THR A 31 20.25 -33.70 13.12
C THR A 31 21.68 -33.48 13.63
N SER A 32 22.59 -34.41 13.35
CA SER A 32 23.99 -34.27 13.70
C SER A 32 24.71 -33.09 13.03
N ALA A 33 24.11 -32.50 12.00
CA ALA A 33 24.65 -31.31 11.34
C ALA A 33 24.47 -30.02 12.18
N TYR A 34 23.58 -30.04 13.17
CA TYR A 34 23.27 -28.86 14.00
C TYR A 34 24.16 -28.78 15.24
N GLN A 35 24.51 -27.56 15.59
CA GLN A 35 25.12 -27.20 16.87
C GLN A 35 24.12 -26.45 17.73
N LEU A 36 23.96 -26.86 18.99
CA LEU A 36 23.14 -26.15 19.94
C LEU A 36 23.80 -24.82 20.32
N MET A 37 23.04 -23.76 20.29
CA MET A 37 23.41 -22.45 20.84
C MET A 37 22.91 -22.33 22.30
N ASN A 38 21.72 -22.85 22.58
CA ASN A 38 21.10 -22.96 23.89
C ASN A 38 20.00 -24.05 23.87
N ASP A 39 19.22 -24.16 24.93
CA ASP A 39 18.17 -25.19 25.08
C ASP A 39 17.03 -25.12 24.05
N HIS A 40 16.91 -24.00 23.32
CA HIS A 40 15.83 -23.75 22.37
C HIS A 40 16.31 -23.40 20.96
N VAL A 41 17.58 -23.13 20.76
CA VAL A 41 18.13 -22.65 19.49
C VAL A 41 19.30 -23.49 19.04
N ALA A 42 19.25 -23.94 17.81
CA ALA A 42 20.35 -24.62 17.13
C ALA A 42 20.64 -23.98 15.76
N PHE A 43 21.83 -24.17 15.27
CA PHE A 43 22.24 -23.70 13.93
C PHE A 43 23.06 -24.75 13.19
N ALA A 44 22.98 -24.72 11.87
CA ALA A 44 23.81 -25.53 10.98
C ALA A 44 24.39 -24.65 9.86
N PRO A 45 25.65 -24.89 9.41
CA PRO A 45 26.13 -24.21 8.22
C PRO A 45 25.42 -24.73 6.98
N TYR A 46 25.24 -23.88 5.99
CA TYR A 46 24.81 -24.26 4.65
C TYR A 46 25.67 -23.56 3.59
N SER A 47 25.92 -24.23 2.47
CA SER A 47 26.72 -23.74 1.35
C SER A 47 25.90 -23.50 0.07
N SER A 48 24.62 -23.83 0.08
CA SER A 48 23.70 -23.54 -1.01
C SER A 48 22.28 -23.39 -0.48
N LEU A 49 21.42 -22.69 -1.22
CA LEU A 49 20.00 -22.58 -0.90
C LEU A 49 19.26 -23.91 -1.05
N ASP A 50 19.78 -24.86 -1.84
CA ASP A 50 19.20 -26.20 -1.95
C ASP A 50 19.24 -26.94 -0.61
N MET A 51 20.32 -26.77 0.17
CA MET A 51 20.39 -27.32 1.54
C MET A 51 19.32 -26.72 2.46
N VAL A 52 18.99 -25.45 2.28
CA VAL A 52 17.91 -24.81 3.04
C VAL A 52 16.54 -25.36 2.59
N GLU A 53 16.38 -25.63 1.30
CA GLU A 53 15.16 -26.24 0.74
C GLU A 53 14.97 -27.67 1.25
N ASP A 54 16.03 -28.50 1.24
CA ASP A 54 15.98 -29.86 1.79
C ASP A 54 15.53 -29.84 3.25
N GLU A 55 16.03 -28.88 4.01
CA GLU A 55 15.67 -28.72 5.42
C GLU A 55 14.21 -28.26 5.60
N LEU A 56 13.71 -27.40 4.74
CA LEU A 56 12.30 -27.02 4.70
C LEU A 56 11.37 -28.20 4.37
N ILE A 57 11.83 -29.09 3.48
CA ILE A 57 11.09 -30.32 3.15
C ILE A 57 11.08 -31.26 4.34
N ARG A 58 12.22 -31.46 5.00
CA ARG A 58 12.35 -32.32 6.19
C ARG A 58 11.44 -31.86 7.34
N LEU A 59 11.36 -30.54 7.55
CA LEU A 59 10.60 -29.93 8.65
C LEU A 59 9.14 -29.58 8.27
N ASN A 60 8.66 -30.03 7.12
CA ASN A 60 7.38 -29.57 6.54
C ASN A 60 6.14 -29.77 7.44
N HIS A 61 6.17 -30.75 8.33
CA HIS A 61 5.05 -31.08 9.24
C HIS A 61 5.17 -30.44 10.63
N SER A 62 6.23 -29.69 10.87
CA SER A 62 6.48 -29.05 12.16
C SER A 62 5.80 -27.68 12.22
N THR A 63 5.10 -27.38 13.30
CA THR A 63 4.35 -26.12 13.49
C THR A 63 4.93 -25.24 14.59
N ASP A 64 5.79 -25.78 15.45
CA ASP A 64 6.36 -25.10 16.62
C ASP A 64 7.79 -24.55 16.36
N ILE A 65 8.21 -24.54 15.09
CA ILE A 65 9.55 -24.13 14.66
C ILE A 65 9.51 -22.70 14.14
N LYS A 66 10.53 -21.93 14.53
CA LYS A 66 10.92 -20.69 13.84
C LYS A 66 12.27 -20.88 13.18
N MET A 67 12.46 -20.24 12.02
CA MET A 67 13.67 -20.34 11.22
C MET A 67 14.21 -18.95 10.87
N GLY A 68 15.54 -18.88 10.68
CA GLY A 68 16.21 -17.66 10.25
C GLY A 68 17.55 -17.96 9.58
N LEU A 69 18.05 -17.02 8.82
CA LEU A 69 19.36 -17.08 8.17
C LEU A 69 20.27 -15.97 8.66
N SER A 70 21.57 -16.24 8.76
CA SER A 70 22.60 -15.24 9.03
C SER A 70 23.88 -15.61 8.30
N ARG A 71 24.70 -14.61 7.96
CA ARG A 71 26.07 -14.83 7.43
C ARG A 71 27.06 -15.28 8.51
N THR A 72 26.68 -15.11 9.76
CA THR A 72 27.55 -15.41 10.90
C THR A 72 26.86 -16.38 11.86
N LYS A 73 27.61 -16.97 12.81
CA LYS A 73 27.08 -17.83 13.89
C LYS A 73 26.26 -17.03 14.93
N ARG A 74 25.78 -15.83 14.59
CA ARG A 74 24.98 -15.00 15.47
C ARG A 74 23.54 -15.03 14.98
N LEU A 75 22.63 -15.42 15.87
CA LEU A 75 21.20 -15.35 15.60
C LEU A 75 20.78 -13.87 15.53
N GLU A 76 20.28 -13.45 14.40
CA GLU A 76 19.74 -12.11 14.22
C GLU A 76 18.23 -12.11 14.41
N ARG A 77 17.52 -12.92 13.63
CA ARG A 77 16.06 -12.99 13.63
C ARG A 77 15.55 -14.34 13.18
N VAL A 78 14.41 -14.74 13.73
CA VAL A 78 13.67 -15.92 13.30
C VAL A 78 12.20 -15.56 13.08
N ILE A 79 11.57 -16.27 12.15
CA ILE A 79 10.14 -16.19 11.85
C ILE A 79 9.56 -17.59 11.86
N ASP A 80 8.26 -17.74 12.00
CA ASP A 80 7.61 -19.03 11.93
C ASP A 80 7.91 -19.76 10.62
N ILE A 81 7.94 -21.09 10.66
CA ILE A 81 8.38 -21.93 9.52
C ILE A 81 7.52 -21.75 8.27
N GLN A 82 6.21 -21.47 8.42
CA GLN A 82 5.31 -21.32 7.28
C GLN A 82 5.60 -20.00 6.57
N THR A 83 5.78 -18.91 7.32
CA THR A 83 6.21 -17.62 6.78
C THR A 83 7.60 -17.72 6.16
N PHE A 84 8.55 -18.44 6.80
CA PHE A 84 9.89 -18.65 6.26
C PHE A 84 9.84 -19.40 4.92
N LYS A 85 9.06 -20.48 4.85
CA LYS A 85 8.86 -21.28 3.64
C LYS A 85 8.28 -20.45 2.50
N LEU A 86 7.25 -19.66 2.79
CA LEU A 86 6.64 -18.79 1.78
C LEU A 86 7.66 -17.73 1.28
N ARG A 87 8.42 -17.11 2.18
CA ARG A 87 9.50 -16.18 1.80
C ARG A 87 10.58 -16.86 0.95
N PHE A 88 10.92 -18.11 1.25
CA PHE A 88 11.91 -18.85 0.50
C PHE A 88 11.48 -19.11 -0.94
N TYR A 89 10.25 -19.58 -1.15
CA TYR A 89 9.73 -19.84 -2.49
C TYR A 89 9.41 -18.57 -3.28
N GLU A 90 9.09 -17.47 -2.60
CA GLU A 90 8.88 -16.14 -3.20
C GLU A 90 10.11 -15.22 -3.04
N LYS A 91 11.32 -15.78 -2.88
CA LYS A 91 12.53 -15.03 -2.53
C LYS A 91 12.85 -13.84 -3.44
N ASP A 92 12.55 -13.95 -4.74
CA ASP A 92 12.80 -12.86 -5.68
C ASP A 92 11.82 -11.68 -5.43
N THR A 93 10.54 -11.99 -5.20
CA THR A 93 9.52 -11.00 -4.82
C THR A 93 9.85 -10.38 -3.46
N VAL A 94 10.21 -11.21 -2.48
CA VAL A 94 10.62 -10.77 -1.13
C VAL A 94 11.86 -9.87 -1.19
N ASN A 95 12.88 -10.25 -1.95
CA ASN A 95 14.08 -9.44 -2.15
C ASN A 95 13.74 -8.10 -2.81
N PHE A 96 12.84 -8.10 -3.80
CA PHE A 96 12.37 -6.86 -4.40
C PHE A 96 11.61 -5.98 -3.40
N ILE A 97 10.71 -6.55 -2.58
CA ILE A 97 10.01 -5.80 -1.52
C ILE A 97 11.00 -5.16 -0.55
N GLN A 98 12.11 -5.81 -0.23
CA GLN A 98 13.11 -5.31 0.72
C GLN A 98 14.07 -4.29 0.09
N HIS A 99 14.55 -4.54 -1.12
CA HIS A 99 15.70 -3.82 -1.70
C HIS A 99 15.45 -3.28 -3.12
N GLY A 100 14.39 -3.75 -3.81
CA GLY A 100 14.11 -3.37 -5.18
C GLY A 100 13.84 -1.88 -5.35
N GLN A 101 14.16 -1.34 -6.51
CA GLN A 101 13.89 0.06 -6.82
C GLN A 101 12.42 0.24 -7.22
N MET A 102 11.75 1.10 -6.49
CA MET A 102 10.35 1.49 -6.74
C MET A 102 10.30 2.92 -7.25
N VAL A 103 9.25 3.24 -7.98
CA VAL A 103 8.93 4.59 -8.45
C VAL A 103 7.42 4.80 -8.35
N SER A 104 6.99 6.04 -8.32
CA SER A 104 5.57 6.38 -8.46
C SER A 104 5.31 6.95 -9.85
N HIS A 105 4.25 6.46 -10.49
CA HIS A 105 3.66 7.11 -11.66
C HIS A 105 2.52 8.00 -11.18
N LEU A 106 2.36 9.13 -11.84
CA LEU A 106 1.39 10.15 -11.51
C LEU A 106 0.21 10.07 -12.48
N GLN A 107 -1.01 9.87 -11.98
CA GLN A 107 -2.24 9.91 -12.77
C GLN A 107 -2.99 11.20 -12.47
N PRO A 108 -3.37 11.99 -13.50
CA PRO A 108 -4.03 13.27 -13.28
C PRO A 108 -5.45 13.11 -12.74
N ILE A 109 -5.78 13.98 -11.79
CA ILE A 109 -7.12 14.22 -11.25
C ILE A 109 -7.54 15.62 -11.69
N ILE A 110 -8.70 15.72 -12.33
CA ILE A 110 -9.16 16.92 -13.01
C ILE A 110 -10.37 17.50 -12.26
N ASN A 111 -10.41 18.80 -12.10
CA ASN A 111 -11.63 19.49 -11.73
C ASN A 111 -12.60 19.44 -12.90
N LEU A 112 -13.77 18.82 -12.74
CA LEU A 112 -14.74 18.61 -13.82
C LEU A 112 -15.39 19.90 -14.31
N HIS A 113 -15.37 20.97 -13.50
CA HIS A 113 -15.97 22.26 -13.85
C HIS A 113 -14.95 23.16 -14.59
N SER A 114 -13.77 23.39 -14.00
CA SER A 114 -12.72 24.23 -14.61
C SER A 114 -11.89 23.52 -15.68
N LYS A 115 -11.90 22.19 -15.71
CA LYS A 115 -11.07 21.31 -16.58
C LYS A 115 -9.56 21.43 -16.31
N GLU A 116 -9.18 22.01 -15.20
CA GLU A 116 -7.79 22.14 -14.78
C GLU A 116 -7.34 20.92 -13.95
N VAL A 117 -6.03 20.68 -13.95
CA VAL A 117 -5.43 19.65 -13.09
C VAL A 117 -5.56 20.09 -11.64
N TYR A 118 -6.30 19.34 -10.85
CA TYR A 118 -6.47 19.53 -9.41
C TYR A 118 -5.37 18.85 -8.60
N GLY A 119 -4.96 17.66 -9.03
CA GLY A 119 -4.00 16.82 -8.34
C GLY A 119 -3.53 15.65 -9.16
N TYR A 120 -2.76 14.80 -8.51
CA TYR A 120 -2.28 13.54 -9.08
C TYR A 120 -2.36 12.44 -8.05
N GLU A 121 -2.82 11.26 -8.46
CA GLU A 121 -2.65 10.05 -7.67
C GLU A 121 -1.28 9.43 -7.95
N SER A 122 -0.59 9.06 -6.87
CA SER A 122 0.73 8.42 -6.88
C SER A 122 0.59 6.91 -6.87
N LEU A 123 0.83 6.28 -8.01
CA LEU A 123 0.64 4.86 -8.23
C LEU A 123 1.99 4.12 -8.26
N LEU A 124 2.21 3.21 -7.31
CA LEU A 124 3.43 2.41 -7.19
C LEU A 124 3.72 1.63 -8.48
N ARG A 125 4.99 1.67 -8.91
CA ARG A 125 5.52 0.88 -10.02
C ARG A 125 6.90 0.33 -9.66
N THR A 126 7.28 -0.76 -10.27
CA THR A 126 8.69 -1.18 -10.28
C THR A 126 9.47 -0.29 -11.23
N LYS A 127 10.67 0.15 -10.84
CA LYS A 127 11.56 0.84 -11.76
C LYS A 127 12.04 -0.15 -12.82
N ASP A 128 12.23 0.35 -14.06
CA ASP A 128 12.65 -0.46 -15.20
C ASP A 128 13.72 -1.48 -14.80
N SER A 129 13.33 -2.75 -14.75
CA SER A 129 14.17 -3.90 -14.45
C SER A 129 13.69 -5.04 -15.36
N ASP A 130 14.57 -6.01 -15.58
CA ASP A 130 14.25 -7.20 -16.36
C ASP A 130 13.09 -8.01 -15.74
N VAL A 131 12.79 -7.74 -14.46
CA VAL A 131 11.67 -8.37 -13.74
C VAL A 131 10.67 -7.30 -13.31
N THR A 132 9.48 -7.33 -13.91
CA THR A 132 8.38 -6.44 -13.56
C THR A 132 7.39 -7.14 -12.63
N PHE A 133 7.22 -6.63 -11.43
CA PHE A 133 6.17 -7.07 -10.51
C PHE A 133 4.98 -6.12 -10.57
N SER A 134 3.76 -6.68 -10.64
CA SER A 134 2.57 -5.86 -10.47
C SER A 134 2.44 -5.42 -9.01
N PRO A 135 1.94 -4.20 -8.72
CA PRO A 135 1.67 -3.76 -7.35
C PRO A 135 0.82 -4.77 -6.57
N MET A 136 -0.21 -5.32 -7.19
CA MET A 136 -1.08 -6.34 -6.58
C MET A 136 -0.28 -7.56 -6.09
N LYS A 137 0.64 -8.10 -6.92
CA LYS A 137 1.50 -9.23 -6.50
C LYS A 137 2.40 -8.84 -5.33
N LEU A 138 3.00 -7.63 -5.37
CA LEU A 138 3.87 -7.16 -4.29
C LEU A 138 3.11 -7.07 -2.97
N PHE A 139 1.92 -6.47 -2.94
CA PHE A 139 1.12 -6.33 -1.72
C PHE A 139 0.58 -7.68 -1.23
N ASP A 140 0.15 -8.58 -2.12
CA ASP A 140 -0.29 -9.94 -1.75
C ASP A 140 0.85 -10.73 -1.06
N ILE A 141 2.04 -10.76 -1.66
CA ILE A 141 3.19 -11.45 -1.06
C ILE A 141 3.66 -10.75 0.21
N ALA A 142 3.66 -9.43 0.26
CA ALA A 142 4.03 -8.68 1.46
C ALA A 142 3.08 -8.99 2.64
N ALA A 143 1.77 -9.07 2.40
CA ALA A 143 0.78 -9.43 3.41
C ALA A 143 1.03 -10.84 3.95
N LYS A 144 1.19 -11.83 3.05
CA LYS A 144 1.43 -13.24 3.41
C LYS A 144 2.78 -13.49 4.10
N THR A 145 3.76 -12.64 3.86
CA THR A 145 5.14 -12.79 4.35
C THR A 145 5.51 -11.88 5.51
N GLY A 146 4.54 -11.11 6.04
CA GLY A 146 4.77 -10.17 7.14
C GLY A 146 5.65 -8.97 6.77
N LEU A 147 5.74 -8.61 5.48
CA LEU A 147 6.48 -7.45 4.97
C LEU A 147 5.56 -6.28 4.56
N HIS A 148 4.29 -6.38 4.92
CA HIS A 148 3.24 -5.46 4.53
C HIS A 148 3.55 -4.01 4.93
N SER A 149 3.88 -3.79 6.21
CA SER A 149 4.24 -2.46 6.71
C SER A 149 5.51 -1.90 6.05
N LEU A 150 6.47 -2.76 5.72
CA LEU A 150 7.69 -2.34 5.03
C LEU A 150 7.38 -1.84 3.61
N LEU A 151 6.57 -2.62 2.86
CA LEU A 151 6.19 -2.25 1.49
C LEU A 151 5.38 -0.96 1.48
N ASP A 152 4.39 -0.83 2.36
CA ASP A 152 3.54 0.36 2.48
C ASP A 152 4.36 1.62 2.83
N GLN A 153 5.30 1.52 3.78
CA GLN A 153 6.20 2.63 4.09
C GLN A 153 7.07 3.06 2.90
N ARG A 154 7.63 2.09 2.16
CA ARG A 154 8.44 2.37 0.97
C ARG A 154 7.61 2.99 -0.16
N ALA A 155 6.38 2.49 -0.37
CA ALA A 155 5.46 3.04 -1.36
C ALA A 155 5.10 4.51 -1.04
N ARG A 156 4.80 4.81 0.23
CA ARG A 156 4.52 6.19 0.68
C ARG A 156 5.74 7.10 0.54
N GLU A 157 6.95 6.61 0.84
CA GLU A 157 8.18 7.41 0.65
C GLU A 157 8.36 7.78 -0.82
N GLU A 158 8.22 6.83 -1.76
CA GLU A 158 8.34 7.12 -3.18
C GLU A 158 7.22 8.06 -3.69
N ALA A 159 6.00 7.94 -3.15
CA ALA A 159 4.89 8.82 -3.48
C ALA A 159 5.11 10.28 -3.00
N ILE A 160 5.70 10.48 -1.83
CA ILE A 160 6.05 11.82 -1.33
C ILE A 160 7.24 12.37 -2.12
N LYS A 161 8.24 11.55 -2.37
CA LYS A 161 9.48 11.92 -3.06
C LYS A 161 9.24 12.33 -4.53
N VAL A 162 8.37 11.62 -5.26
CA VAL A 162 8.09 11.94 -6.67
C VAL A 162 7.50 13.34 -6.87
N ARG A 163 6.87 13.89 -5.84
CA ARG A 163 6.34 15.26 -5.85
C ARG A 163 7.43 16.29 -6.10
N GLN A 164 8.64 16.06 -5.57
CA GLN A 164 9.77 16.97 -5.70
C GLN A 164 10.16 17.16 -7.18
N GLY A 165 10.02 18.38 -7.69
CA GLY A 165 10.34 18.72 -9.09
C GLY A 165 9.34 18.24 -10.14
N ASN A 166 8.32 17.45 -9.78
CA ASN A 166 7.31 16.97 -10.71
C ASN A 166 5.93 17.59 -10.50
N VAL A 167 5.54 17.85 -9.24
CA VAL A 167 4.20 18.35 -8.92
C VAL A 167 4.29 19.77 -8.40
N PRO A 168 3.61 20.77 -8.99
CA PRO A 168 3.60 22.14 -8.52
C PRO A 168 3.10 22.28 -7.08
N VAL A 169 3.59 23.28 -6.37
CA VAL A 169 3.07 23.69 -5.05
C VAL A 169 1.61 24.08 -5.19
N GLY A 170 0.75 23.66 -4.26
CA GLY A 170 -0.68 23.89 -4.28
C GLY A 170 -1.47 22.83 -5.04
N THR A 171 -0.81 22.00 -5.89
CA THR A 171 -1.45 20.85 -6.55
C THR A 171 -1.50 19.67 -5.58
N LYS A 172 -2.63 18.98 -5.46
CA LYS A 172 -2.80 17.86 -4.52
C LYS A 172 -2.06 16.60 -4.99
N SER A 173 -1.53 15.84 -4.03
CA SER A 173 -0.98 14.50 -4.26
C SER A 173 -1.75 13.49 -3.43
N PHE A 174 -2.42 12.60 -4.12
CA PHE A 174 -3.20 11.51 -3.53
C PHE A 174 -2.29 10.30 -3.36
N ILE A 175 -2.24 9.76 -2.14
CA ILE A 175 -1.27 8.72 -1.74
C ILE A 175 -1.99 7.61 -0.98
N ASN A 176 -1.95 6.43 -1.54
CA ASN A 176 -2.52 5.23 -0.92
C ASN A 176 -1.78 4.84 0.35
N PHE A 177 -2.51 4.39 1.38
CA PHE A 177 -1.95 3.76 2.57
C PHE A 177 -2.86 2.65 3.09
N LEU A 178 -2.26 1.72 3.83
CA LEU A 178 -2.95 0.58 4.41
C LEU A 178 -3.14 0.79 5.92
N PRO A 179 -4.38 0.97 6.40
CA PRO A 179 -4.65 1.17 7.83
C PRO A 179 -4.13 0.06 8.72
N SER A 180 -4.18 -1.20 8.27
CA SER A 180 -3.69 -2.38 8.99
C SER A 180 -2.20 -2.35 9.29
N THR A 181 -1.42 -1.56 8.55
CA THR A 181 0.02 -1.37 8.79
C THR A 181 0.32 -0.39 9.94
N ILE A 182 -0.69 0.32 10.43
CA ILE A 182 -0.56 1.39 11.42
C ILE A 182 -1.14 0.91 12.76
N TYR A 183 -0.35 0.26 13.59
CA TYR A 183 -0.77 -0.26 14.89
C TYR A 183 -0.95 0.85 15.94
N ASN A 184 -0.07 1.83 15.94
CA ASN A 184 -0.13 2.99 16.81
C ASN A 184 0.07 4.24 15.96
N PRO A 185 -0.99 5.06 15.72
CA PRO A 185 -0.90 6.23 14.85
C PRO A 185 0.17 7.23 15.29
N ASP A 186 0.33 7.47 16.60
CA ASP A 186 1.30 8.44 17.11
C ASP A 186 2.76 8.01 16.88
N PHE A 187 3.00 6.70 16.80
CA PHE A 187 4.34 6.16 16.56
C PHE A 187 4.56 5.85 15.07
N CYS A 188 3.65 5.09 14.45
CA CYS A 188 3.84 4.59 13.10
C CYS A 188 3.86 5.71 12.05
N LEU A 189 3.06 6.77 12.25
CA LEU A 189 2.98 7.88 11.30
C LEU A 189 4.16 8.87 11.41
N GLN A 190 4.96 8.80 12.46
CA GLN A 190 6.16 9.65 12.58
C GLN A 190 7.13 9.48 11.42
N HIS A 191 7.22 8.27 10.86
CA HIS A 191 8.03 8.05 9.66
C HIS A 191 7.52 8.90 8.49
N THR A 192 6.21 8.89 8.23
CA THR A 192 5.58 9.69 7.18
C THR A 192 5.80 11.19 7.41
N PHE A 193 5.60 11.68 8.62
CA PHE A 193 5.79 13.12 8.95
C PHE A 193 7.23 13.56 8.75
N LYS A 194 8.21 12.74 9.12
CA LYS A 194 9.63 13.00 8.83
C LYS A 194 9.94 13.05 7.34
N LEU A 195 9.25 12.24 6.51
CA LEU A 195 9.41 12.31 5.06
C LEU A 195 8.81 13.61 4.50
N VAL A 196 7.64 14.03 4.98
CA VAL A 196 7.01 15.31 4.61
C VAL A 196 7.96 16.47 4.91
N GLU A 197 8.57 16.50 6.10
CA GLU A 197 9.58 17.48 6.48
C GLU A 197 10.86 17.38 5.62
N LYS A 198 11.41 16.15 5.47
CA LYS A 198 12.64 15.88 4.68
C LYS A 198 12.51 16.38 3.24
N TYR A 199 11.36 16.16 2.60
CA TYR A 199 11.11 16.57 1.23
C TYR A 199 10.45 17.94 1.11
N GLN A 200 10.29 18.67 2.22
CA GLN A 200 9.74 20.03 2.30
C GLN A 200 8.38 20.15 1.58
N VAL A 201 7.51 19.15 1.76
CA VAL A 201 6.18 19.14 1.17
C VAL A 201 5.21 19.86 2.10
N ASN A 202 4.35 20.74 1.55
CA ASN A 202 3.27 21.32 2.34
C ASN A 202 2.25 20.20 2.70
N PRO A 203 2.00 19.93 4.01
CA PRO A 203 1.03 18.90 4.42
C PRO A 203 -0.34 19.07 3.78
N GLU A 204 -0.81 20.28 3.59
CA GLU A 204 -2.11 20.56 2.95
C GLU A 204 -2.20 20.09 1.49
N ASP A 205 -1.07 19.92 0.82
CA ASP A 205 -1.02 19.40 -0.54
C ASP A 205 -1.12 17.86 -0.60
N LEU A 206 -1.06 17.18 0.55
CA LEU A 206 -1.15 15.72 0.63
C LEU A 206 -2.56 15.28 0.97
N VAL A 207 -3.02 14.24 0.27
CA VAL A 207 -4.26 13.53 0.54
C VAL A 207 -3.93 12.06 0.71
N PHE A 208 -4.13 11.51 1.91
CA PHE A 208 -3.92 10.08 2.14
C PHE A 208 -5.22 9.31 1.94
N GLU A 209 -5.17 8.30 1.06
CA GLU A 209 -6.32 7.49 0.66
C GLU A 209 -6.32 6.17 1.42
N VAL A 210 -7.45 5.87 2.06
CA VAL A 210 -7.67 4.58 2.72
C VAL A 210 -7.98 3.55 1.66
N VAL A 211 -7.06 2.60 1.42
CA VAL A 211 -7.27 1.49 0.49
C VAL A 211 -8.14 0.42 1.13
N GLU A 212 -9.24 0.06 0.47
CA GLU A 212 -10.26 -0.87 0.98
C GLU A 212 -9.86 -2.35 0.93
N THR A 213 -8.67 -2.72 0.46
CA THR A 213 -8.26 -4.12 0.26
C THR A 213 -8.33 -4.98 1.54
N GLU A 214 -8.58 -4.39 2.69
CA GLU A 214 -8.73 -5.08 3.97
C GLU A 214 -10.06 -4.74 4.63
N LYS A 215 -10.76 -5.77 5.13
CA LYS A 215 -11.92 -5.57 6.00
C LYS A 215 -11.53 -4.62 7.13
N ILE A 216 -12.11 -3.42 7.14
CA ILE A 216 -11.95 -2.48 8.24
C ILE A 216 -12.64 -3.08 9.45
N VAL A 217 -11.91 -3.87 10.23
CA VAL A 217 -12.44 -4.57 11.42
C VAL A 217 -12.65 -3.61 12.56
N ASP A 218 -11.87 -2.52 12.63
CA ASP A 218 -11.92 -1.53 13.70
C ASP A 218 -12.04 -0.10 13.13
N ILE A 219 -13.29 0.36 12.98
CA ILE A 219 -13.60 1.73 12.54
C ILE A 219 -13.05 2.76 13.53
N GLY A 220 -13.04 2.45 14.84
CA GLY A 220 -12.51 3.34 15.87
C GLY A 220 -11.00 3.55 15.71
N HIS A 221 -10.27 2.50 15.35
CA HIS A 221 -8.85 2.59 15.03
C HIS A 221 -8.60 3.40 13.77
N LEU A 222 -9.34 3.10 12.68
CA LEU A 222 -9.22 3.86 11.43
C LEU A 222 -9.46 5.35 11.66
N LYS A 223 -10.51 5.71 12.41
CA LYS A 223 -10.77 7.11 12.75
C LYS A 223 -9.59 7.78 13.45
N LYS A 224 -8.95 7.11 14.42
CA LYS A 224 -7.75 7.64 15.09
C LYS A 224 -6.59 7.88 14.10
N VAL A 225 -6.41 6.98 13.11
CA VAL A 225 -5.40 7.15 12.05
C VAL A 225 -5.70 8.39 11.22
N LEU A 226 -6.94 8.55 10.76
CA LEU A 226 -7.36 9.69 9.94
C LEU A 226 -7.26 11.02 10.73
N ASP A 227 -7.74 11.03 11.98
CA ASP A 227 -7.63 12.21 12.86
C ASP A 227 -6.17 12.61 13.09
N ARG A 228 -5.26 11.63 13.18
CA ARG A 228 -3.82 11.90 13.33
C ARG A 228 -3.21 12.55 12.09
N TYR A 229 -3.61 12.13 10.88
CA TYR A 229 -3.21 12.80 9.64
C TYR A 229 -3.75 14.24 9.58
N LYS A 230 -5.06 14.43 9.86
CA LYS A 230 -5.71 15.75 9.85
C LYS A 230 -5.08 16.72 10.84
N LYS A 231 -4.63 16.25 12.00
CA LYS A 231 -3.93 17.07 13.01
C LYS A 231 -2.64 17.68 12.48
N GLU A 232 -1.97 17.02 11.53
CA GLU A 232 -0.77 17.55 10.87
C GLU A 232 -1.09 18.36 9.59
N GLY A 233 -2.36 18.69 9.35
CA GLY A 233 -2.79 19.46 8.18
C GLY A 233 -2.94 18.62 6.90
N ILE A 234 -2.70 17.32 6.97
CA ILE A 234 -2.82 16.39 5.84
C ILE A 234 -4.30 16.05 5.64
N LYS A 235 -4.76 16.03 4.38
CA LYS A 235 -6.11 15.65 4.00
C LYS A 235 -6.25 14.13 3.90
N VAL A 236 -7.48 13.64 4.03
CA VAL A 236 -7.78 12.20 3.94
C VAL A 236 -8.91 11.93 2.97
N ALA A 237 -8.81 10.81 2.25
CA ALA A 237 -9.81 10.33 1.32
C ALA A 237 -10.28 8.93 1.70
N LEU A 238 -11.56 8.65 1.47
CA LEU A 238 -12.10 7.31 1.49
C LEU A 238 -12.19 6.79 0.06
N ASP A 239 -11.52 5.67 -0.21
CA ASP A 239 -11.39 5.10 -1.55
C ASP A 239 -12.43 4.01 -1.83
N ASP A 240 -12.69 3.73 -3.12
CA ASP A 240 -13.54 2.66 -3.64
C ASP A 240 -14.97 2.61 -3.04
N VAL A 241 -15.56 3.78 -2.74
CA VAL A 241 -16.92 3.84 -2.16
C VAL A 241 -17.97 3.33 -3.14
N GLY A 242 -18.79 2.40 -2.65
CA GLY A 242 -19.81 1.70 -3.42
C GLY A 242 -19.41 0.26 -3.76
N SER A 243 -18.13 -0.08 -3.72
CA SER A 243 -17.67 -1.46 -3.79
C SER A 243 -17.29 -1.97 -2.40
N GLY A 244 -17.72 -3.17 -2.02
CA GLY A 244 -17.27 -3.84 -0.80
C GLY A 244 -17.71 -3.21 0.53
N PHE A 245 -16.78 -2.79 1.39
CA PHE A 245 -17.03 -2.30 2.75
C PHE A 245 -17.21 -0.79 2.88
N SER A 246 -16.70 0.00 1.93
CA SER A 246 -16.86 1.46 1.93
C SER A 246 -18.26 1.83 1.48
N THR A 247 -19.17 1.89 2.45
CA THR A 247 -20.56 2.31 2.25
C THR A 247 -20.70 3.81 2.43
N LEU A 248 -21.79 4.37 1.92
CA LEU A 248 -22.10 5.80 2.12
C LEU A 248 -22.22 6.17 3.61
N ASP A 249 -22.58 5.23 4.48
CA ASP A 249 -22.69 5.46 5.93
C ASP A 249 -21.32 5.73 6.57
N MET A 250 -20.22 5.23 5.97
CA MET A 250 -18.87 5.51 6.44
C MET A 250 -18.48 6.98 6.29
N LEU A 251 -19.11 7.72 5.37
CA LEU A 251 -18.86 9.16 5.20
C LEU A 251 -19.26 9.93 6.47
N GLU A 252 -20.37 9.59 7.10
CA GLU A 252 -20.84 10.23 8.34
C GLU A 252 -19.95 9.88 9.54
N LEU A 253 -19.46 8.64 9.59
CA LEU A 253 -18.64 8.14 10.69
C LEU A 253 -17.20 8.68 10.64
N LEU A 254 -16.59 8.68 9.46
CA LEU A 254 -15.18 9.03 9.27
C LEU A 254 -14.95 10.48 8.89
N LYS A 255 -15.96 11.11 8.27
CA LYS A 255 -15.92 12.51 7.78
C LYS A 255 -14.61 12.81 7.03
N PRO A 256 -14.30 12.07 5.95
CA PRO A 256 -13.10 12.33 5.16
C PRO A 256 -13.19 13.72 4.49
N ASP A 257 -12.06 14.22 3.98
CA ASP A 257 -12.06 15.44 3.17
C ASP A 257 -12.49 15.15 1.72
N TYR A 258 -12.24 13.93 1.24
CA TYR A 258 -12.56 13.46 -0.10
C TYR A 258 -13.24 12.09 -0.05
N VAL A 259 -14.08 11.82 -1.03
CA VAL A 259 -14.62 10.49 -1.33
C VAL A 259 -14.41 10.16 -2.79
N LYS A 260 -13.86 8.95 -3.05
CA LYS A 260 -13.65 8.43 -4.40
C LYS A 260 -14.70 7.37 -4.68
N ILE A 261 -15.45 7.55 -5.76
CA ILE A 261 -16.50 6.61 -6.16
C ILE A 261 -15.92 5.62 -7.15
N ASP A 262 -16.05 4.34 -6.81
CA ASP A 262 -15.48 3.24 -7.57
C ASP A 262 -15.90 3.22 -9.04
N ARG A 263 -14.99 2.83 -9.90
CA ARG A 263 -15.16 2.69 -11.34
C ARG A 263 -16.39 1.88 -11.73
N SER A 264 -16.81 0.89 -10.95
CA SER A 264 -17.96 0.04 -11.28
C SER A 264 -19.27 0.82 -11.40
N TYR A 265 -19.40 1.92 -10.67
CA TYR A 265 -20.53 2.85 -10.77
C TYR A 265 -20.35 3.89 -11.87
N ILE A 266 -19.13 4.25 -12.23
CA ILE A 266 -18.83 5.25 -13.24
C ILE A 266 -18.93 4.66 -14.65
N SER A 267 -18.39 3.47 -14.86
CA SER A 267 -18.36 2.82 -16.18
C SER A 267 -19.78 2.60 -16.71
N ASN A 268 -20.08 3.22 -17.87
CA ASN A 268 -21.41 3.23 -18.54
C ASN A 268 -22.55 3.77 -17.67
N CYS A 269 -22.29 4.69 -16.76
CA CYS A 269 -23.31 5.28 -15.91
C CYS A 269 -24.37 6.07 -16.69
N ASP A 270 -24.04 6.54 -17.90
CA ASP A 270 -24.97 7.20 -18.83
C ASP A 270 -26.05 6.26 -19.38
N GLN A 271 -25.92 4.96 -19.21
CA GLN A 271 -26.80 3.93 -19.75
C GLN A 271 -27.49 3.09 -18.65
N ASP A 272 -27.25 3.38 -17.39
CA ASP A 272 -27.73 2.57 -16.25
C ASP A 272 -28.37 3.46 -15.18
N GLN A 273 -29.71 3.40 -15.07
CA GLN A 273 -30.45 4.20 -14.13
C GLN A 273 -30.07 3.89 -12.67
N SER A 274 -29.74 2.64 -12.33
CA SER A 274 -29.39 2.27 -10.96
C SER A 274 -28.06 2.90 -10.54
N LYS A 275 -27.11 3.01 -11.47
CA LYS A 275 -25.86 3.73 -11.24
C LYS A 275 -26.07 5.23 -11.10
N LEU A 276 -26.92 5.82 -11.95
CA LEU A 276 -27.28 7.23 -11.84
C LEU A 276 -27.89 7.56 -10.48
N ASP A 277 -28.83 6.73 -10.00
CA ASP A 277 -29.47 6.93 -8.70
C ASP A 277 -28.46 6.85 -7.56
N PHE A 278 -27.57 5.85 -7.59
CA PHE A 278 -26.48 5.73 -6.61
C PHE A 278 -25.53 6.92 -6.65
N LEU A 279 -25.09 7.33 -7.85
CA LEU A 279 -24.17 8.46 -8.01
C LEU A 279 -24.76 9.76 -7.49
N LYS A 280 -26.06 9.97 -7.72
CA LYS A 280 -26.80 11.13 -7.21
C LYS A 280 -26.85 11.11 -5.68
N GLU A 281 -27.27 9.98 -5.08
CA GLU A 281 -27.31 9.81 -3.62
C GLU A 281 -25.93 10.04 -3.00
N ALA A 282 -24.88 9.43 -3.56
CA ALA A 282 -23.51 9.54 -3.06
C ALA A 282 -23.03 11.00 -3.06
N ASN A 283 -23.27 11.72 -4.15
CA ASN A 283 -22.90 13.13 -4.26
C ASN A 283 -23.67 14.03 -3.28
N GLU A 284 -24.98 13.85 -3.17
CA GLU A 284 -25.83 14.63 -2.25
C GLU A 284 -25.40 14.42 -0.79
N ARG A 285 -25.15 13.15 -0.37
CA ARG A 285 -24.68 12.84 0.99
C ARG A 285 -23.28 13.40 1.27
N ALA A 286 -22.36 13.28 0.32
CA ALA A 286 -21.00 13.81 0.46
C ALA A 286 -21.02 15.34 0.61
N HIS A 287 -21.72 16.05 -0.27
CA HIS A 287 -21.82 17.52 -0.23
C HIS A 287 -22.52 18.02 1.03
N ALA A 288 -23.55 17.32 1.54
CA ALA A 288 -24.20 17.66 2.81
C ALA A 288 -23.23 17.63 4.00
N LEU A 289 -22.13 16.84 3.90
CA LEU A 289 -21.07 16.74 4.89
C LEU A 289 -19.85 17.63 4.58
N GLY A 290 -19.87 18.38 3.47
CA GLY A 290 -18.76 19.20 3.01
C GLY A 290 -17.57 18.39 2.45
N ILE A 291 -17.83 17.17 1.96
CA ILE A 291 -16.83 16.25 1.40
C ILE A 291 -16.74 16.47 -0.11
N ILE A 292 -15.53 16.57 -0.63
CA ILE A 292 -15.25 16.71 -2.08
C ILE A 292 -15.39 15.34 -2.75
N THR A 293 -16.13 15.29 -3.86
CA THR A 293 -16.41 14.05 -4.60
C THR A 293 -15.48 13.87 -5.78
N LEU A 294 -14.95 12.66 -5.96
CA LEU A 294 -14.11 12.27 -7.07
C LEU A 294 -14.67 11.02 -7.75
N ALA A 295 -14.96 11.11 -9.04
CA ALA A 295 -15.41 9.99 -9.88
C ALA A 295 -14.19 9.30 -10.50
N GLU A 296 -14.05 7.97 -10.28
CA GLU A 296 -12.93 7.20 -10.76
C GLU A 296 -13.20 6.41 -12.03
N GLY A 297 -12.15 6.14 -12.79
CA GLY A 297 -12.22 5.26 -13.93
C GLY A 297 -12.99 5.83 -15.12
N ILE A 298 -13.10 7.14 -15.25
CA ILE A 298 -13.75 7.80 -16.38
C ILE A 298 -12.95 7.52 -17.65
N GLU A 299 -13.53 6.81 -18.61
CA GLU A 299 -12.90 6.48 -19.89
C GLU A 299 -13.60 7.15 -21.08
N ARG A 300 -14.86 7.53 -20.92
CA ARG A 300 -15.68 8.13 -21.97
C ARG A 300 -16.15 9.55 -21.60
N ILE A 301 -16.37 10.35 -22.63
CA ILE A 301 -16.83 11.75 -22.43
C ILE A 301 -18.23 11.81 -21.85
N GLU A 302 -19.11 10.85 -22.18
CA GLU A 302 -20.47 10.74 -21.66
C GLU A 302 -20.46 10.53 -20.14
N GLU A 303 -19.57 9.67 -19.64
CA GLU A 303 -19.39 9.43 -18.20
C GLU A 303 -18.96 10.71 -17.48
N ALA A 304 -17.99 11.44 -18.07
CA ALA A 304 -17.55 12.72 -17.51
C ALA A 304 -18.67 13.76 -17.50
N GLN A 305 -19.50 13.80 -18.56
CA GLN A 305 -20.66 14.72 -18.64
C GLN A 305 -21.71 14.38 -17.58
N VAL A 306 -22.00 13.11 -17.38
CA VAL A 306 -22.93 12.64 -16.33
C VAL A 306 -22.41 13.05 -14.96
N CYS A 307 -21.17 12.71 -14.62
CA CYS A 307 -20.57 13.06 -13.32
C CYS A 307 -20.62 14.58 -13.09
N LYS A 308 -20.25 15.38 -14.11
CA LYS A 308 -20.33 16.83 -14.04
C LYS A 308 -21.77 17.33 -13.83
N SER A 309 -22.76 16.76 -14.54
CA SER A 309 -24.17 17.17 -14.44
C SER A 309 -24.77 16.84 -13.09
N LEU A 310 -24.30 15.74 -12.45
CA LEU A 310 -24.67 15.36 -11.09
C LEU A 310 -23.96 16.20 -10.01
N GLY A 311 -23.01 17.06 -10.39
CA GLY A 311 -22.32 17.98 -9.49
C GLY A 311 -21.03 17.44 -8.88
N TYR A 312 -20.48 16.33 -9.40
CA TYR A 312 -19.15 15.83 -8.95
C TYR A 312 -18.07 16.90 -9.16
N ASP A 313 -17.20 17.05 -8.15
CA ASP A 313 -16.13 18.06 -8.17
C ASP A 313 -14.97 17.64 -9.06
N LEU A 314 -14.52 16.38 -8.91
CA LEU A 314 -13.30 15.86 -9.51
C LEU A 314 -13.58 14.60 -10.33
N GLY A 315 -12.69 14.35 -11.30
CA GLY A 315 -12.71 13.15 -12.11
C GLY A 315 -11.31 12.63 -12.39
N GLN A 316 -11.17 11.31 -12.41
CA GLN A 316 -9.95 10.59 -12.74
C GLN A 316 -10.28 9.46 -13.70
N GLY A 317 -9.38 9.19 -14.64
CA GLY A 317 -9.55 8.08 -15.58
C GLY A 317 -8.71 8.25 -16.84
N TYR A 318 -8.77 7.24 -17.70
CA TYR A 318 -7.97 7.24 -18.93
C TYR A 318 -8.40 8.29 -19.94
N LEU A 319 -9.62 8.82 -19.82
CA LEU A 319 -10.06 9.97 -20.60
C LEU A 319 -9.15 11.19 -20.37
N PHE A 320 -8.69 11.40 -19.15
CA PHE A 320 -7.85 12.53 -18.76
C PHE A 320 -6.36 12.22 -18.84
N GLY A 321 -5.99 10.97 -18.60
CA GLY A 321 -4.60 10.51 -18.70
C GLY A 321 -4.33 9.21 -18.01
N LYS A 322 -3.39 8.45 -18.57
CA LYS A 322 -2.85 7.26 -17.92
C LYS A 322 -1.74 7.63 -16.94
N PRO A 323 -1.46 6.81 -15.92
CA PRO A 323 -0.32 7.00 -15.04
C PRO A 323 0.98 7.15 -15.80
N SER A 324 1.76 8.19 -15.53
CA SER A 324 3.03 8.48 -16.22
C SER A 324 4.13 8.90 -15.24
N LYS A 325 5.40 8.80 -15.66
CA LYS A 325 6.57 9.21 -14.86
C LYS A 325 6.63 10.73 -14.62
N THR A 326 6.01 11.51 -15.51
CA THR A 326 6.03 12.97 -15.47
C THR A 326 4.61 13.53 -15.48
N THR A 327 4.42 14.68 -14.86
CA THR A 327 3.17 15.43 -14.96
C THR A 327 2.99 16.03 -16.35
N LYS A 328 1.74 16.11 -16.81
CA LYS A 328 1.38 16.87 -17.99
C LYS A 328 0.96 18.28 -17.56
N SER A 329 1.52 19.30 -18.17
CA SER A 329 1.21 20.70 -17.85
C SER A 329 -0.23 21.13 -18.22
N SER A 330 -0.90 20.39 -19.11
CA SER A 330 -2.32 20.55 -19.42
C SER A 330 -2.91 19.22 -19.87
N VAL A 331 -4.12 18.91 -19.45
CA VAL A 331 -4.90 17.79 -19.95
C VAL A 331 -5.87 18.36 -20.99
N THR A 332 -5.59 18.08 -22.26
CA THR A 332 -6.53 18.43 -23.33
C THR A 332 -7.55 17.30 -23.42
N VAL A 333 -8.73 17.51 -22.87
CA VAL A 333 -9.89 16.68 -23.19
C VAL A 333 -10.27 17.07 -24.61
N THR A 334 -9.79 16.32 -25.59
CA THR A 334 -10.23 16.48 -26.97
C THR A 334 -11.70 16.09 -27.02
N SER A 335 -12.56 17.10 -27.13
CA SER A 335 -13.92 16.86 -27.63
C SER A 335 -13.82 16.28 -29.03
N PRO A 336 -14.62 15.25 -29.37
CA PRO A 336 -14.70 14.77 -30.75
C PRO A 336 -15.15 15.85 -31.70
#